data_7338348ae43429868ecf2396d7e5ff85
#
_entry.id   7338348ae43429868ecf2396d7e5ff85
#
_cell.length_a   1.000
_cell.length_b   1.000
_cell.length_c   1.000
_cell.angle_alpha   90.00
_cell.angle_beta   90.00
_cell.angle_gamma   90.00
#
_symmetry.space_group_name_H-M   'P 1'
#
loop_
_entity.id
_entity.type
_entity.pdbx_description
1 polymer ?
#
loop_
_entity_poly.entity_id
_entity_poly.type
_entity_poly.pdbx_seq_one_letter_code
_entity_poly.pdbx_strand_id
1 'polypeptide(L)'
;MLDRSVRPLLIAVAAALLIQPGAQDGSAQSQRSVDTALILAIDVSNSVDARRYRLQIDGIADALDDPSVQAAILGGPHQSIAIGIVLWADRPRFSVPWVRIASTADAMALADKVRRLARQGGEFTCVAQMMRFVADKITPQIPMPAARIVLDVSGDGRENCNPEIAPAKLRDELVAIGLTINGLPILEGSEGTVLAGWYRENVIGGPGAFVLPAQGFEDFGRAFKQKFMTEISVLPTVPGQPPSRLTAAYTTVTHPRH
;
A
#
# COMPACT_ATOMS: atom_id res chain seq x y z
N MET A 1 66.48 -44.21 -54.65
CA MET A 1 65.10 -44.59 -54.35
C MET A 1 64.73 -43.81 -53.13
N LEU A 2 64.02 -42.70 -53.31
CA LEU A 2 63.63 -41.79 -52.23
C LEU A 2 62.10 -41.67 -52.26
N ASP A 3 61.48 -42.26 -51.22
CA ASP A 3 60.06 -42.15 -50.99
C ASP A 3 59.76 -40.89 -50.16
N ARG A 4 58.95 -39.98 -50.71
CA ARG A 4 58.50 -38.78 -50.06
C ARG A 4 57.03 -38.94 -49.73
N SER A 5 56.74 -39.38 -48.55
CA SER A 5 55.39 -39.36 -47.99
C SER A 5 54.99 -37.95 -47.53
N VAL A 6 54.06 -37.38 -48.24
CA VAL A 6 53.40 -36.06 -47.88
C VAL A 6 52.31 -36.32 -46.89
N ARG A 7 52.42 -35.72 -45.65
CA ARG A 7 51.40 -35.74 -44.68
C ARG A 7 50.44 -34.52 -44.84
N PRO A 8 49.14 -34.69 -44.94
CA PRO A 8 48.19 -33.55 -44.92
C PRO A 8 48.07 -32.93 -43.54
N LEU A 9 48.19 -31.61 -43.45
CA LEU A 9 47.99 -30.79 -42.26
C LEU A 9 46.52 -30.57 -42.11
N LEU A 10 45.89 -31.19 -41.08
CA LEU A 10 44.53 -30.94 -40.67
C LEU A 10 44.49 -29.64 -39.89
N ILE A 11 43.91 -28.58 -40.45
CA ILE A 11 43.57 -27.33 -39.76
C ILE A 11 42.25 -27.53 -39.03
N ALA A 12 42.29 -27.63 -37.70
CA ALA A 12 41.13 -27.63 -36.87
C ALA A 12 40.66 -26.17 -36.68
N VAL A 13 39.55 -25.80 -37.28
CA VAL A 13 38.87 -24.53 -37.04
C VAL A 13 38.07 -24.67 -35.73
N ALA A 14 38.58 -24.09 -34.66
CA ALA A 14 37.85 -23.97 -33.40
C ALA A 14 36.80 -22.85 -33.54
N ALA A 15 35.54 -23.22 -33.68
CA ALA A 15 34.42 -22.27 -33.58
C ALA A 15 34.24 -21.87 -32.12
N ALA A 16 34.70 -20.67 -31.76
CA ALA A 16 34.37 -20.06 -30.46
C ALA A 16 32.90 -19.66 -30.43
N LEU A 17 32.06 -20.42 -29.74
CA LEU A 17 30.71 -20.00 -29.37
C LEU A 17 30.83 -18.84 -28.37
N LEU A 18 30.57 -17.62 -28.84
CA LEU A 18 30.34 -16.48 -27.97
C LEU A 18 28.97 -16.67 -27.27
N ILE A 19 29.00 -17.21 -26.05
CA ILE A 19 27.85 -17.19 -25.14
C ILE A 19 27.71 -15.75 -24.71
N GLN A 20 26.73 -15.04 -25.30
CA GLN A 20 26.30 -13.74 -24.78
C GLN A 20 25.56 -13.98 -23.49
N PRO A 21 25.94 -13.34 -22.36
CA PRO A 21 25.12 -13.39 -21.13
C PRO A 21 23.85 -12.62 -21.44
N GLY A 22 22.75 -13.36 -21.53
CA GLY A 22 21.46 -12.88 -21.98
C GLY A 22 20.80 -11.94 -20.99
N ALA A 23 20.06 -11.03 -21.54
CA ALA A 23 19.14 -10.10 -20.89
C ALA A 23 17.93 -10.81 -20.23
N GLN A 24 18.17 -11.75 -19.30
CA GLN A 24 17.11 -12.48 -18.58
C GLN A 24 16.87 -11.98 -17.16
N ASP A 25 17.77 -11.18 -16.59
CA ASP A 25 17.62 -10.74 -15.20
C ASP A 25 16.57 -9.64 -15.00
N GLY A 26 16.29 -8.83 -16.01
CA GLY A 26 15.32 -7.74 -15.91
C GLY A 26 13.86 -8.20 -15.79
N SER A 27 13.46 -9.28 -16.46
CA SER A 27 12.10 -9.79 -16.43
C SER A 27 11.79 -10.55 -15.12
N ALA A 28 12.75 -11.31 -14.60
CA ALA A 28 12.61 -12.01 -13.33
C ALA A 28 12.56 -11.04 -12.12
N GLN A 29 13.30 -9.94 -12.19
CA GLN A 29 13.28 -8.89 -11.17
C GLN A 29 11.94 -8.15 -11.22
N SER A 30 11.42 -7.84 -12.40
CA SER A 30 10.09 -7.21 -12.58
C SER A 30 8.94 -8.05 -12.02
N GLN A 31 9.03 -9.38 -12.16
CA GLN A 31 8.03 -10.30 -11.59
C GLN A 31 8.08 -10.41 -10.05
N ARG A 32 9.19 -10.01 -9.44
CA ARG A 32 9.38 -10.05 -7.97
C ARG A 32 8.99 -8.76 -7.28
N SER A 33 8.98 -7.63 -7.98
CA SER A 33 8.64 -6.32 -7.44
C SER A 33 7.12 -6.07 -7.50
N VAL A 34 6.63 -5.13 -6.68
CA VAL A 34 5.24 -4.66 -6.71
C VAL A 34 5.19 -3.15 -6.89
N ASP A 35 4.08 -2.65 -7.44
CA ASP A 35 3.88 -1.21 -7.62
C ASP A 35 3.72 -0.49 -6.27
N THR A 36 3.01 -1.13 -5.34
CA THR A 36 2.78 -0.60 -4.00
C THR A 36 2.78 -1.72 -2.96
N ALA A 37 3.51 -1.53 -1.87
CA ALA A 37 3.31 -2.26 -0.63
C ALA A 37 2.37 -1.41 0.24
N LEU A 38 1.12 -1.86 0.40
CA LEU A 38 0.06 -1.14 1.11
C LEU A 38 -0.22 -1.79 2.45
N ILE A 39 -0.09 -1.01 3.52
CA ILE A 39 -0.45 -1.39 4.88
C ILE A 39 -1.80 -0.76 5.19
N LEU A 40 -2.84 -1.55 5.37
CA LEU A 40 -4.15 -1.10 5.83
C LEU A 40 -4.18 -1.18 7.36
N ALA A 41 -4.16 -0.05 8.04
CA ALA A 41 -4.31 0.06 9.48
C ALA A 41 -5.75 0.46 9.83
N ILE A 42 -6.51 -0.49 10.39
CA ILE A 42 -7.96 -0.40 10.62
C ILE A 42 -8.20 -0.29 12.12
N ASP A 43 -8.84 0.79 12.54
CA ASP A 43 -9.23 1.02 13.93
C ASP A 43 -10.29 0.02 14.40
N VAL A 44 -10.03 -0.57 15.56
CA VAL A 44 -10.95 -1.48 16.27
C VAL A 44 -11.11 -1.08 17.74
N SER A 45 -10.83 0.20 18.08
CA SER A 45 -11.00 0.76 19.40
C SER A 45 -12.44 0.66 19.89
N ASN A 46 -12.70 1.06 21.13
CA ASN A 46 -13.99 0.83 21.79
C ASN A 46 -15.16 1.55 21.11
N SER A 47 -14.92 2.68 20.45
CA SER A 47 -15.92 3.40 19.65
C SER A 47 -16.42 2.61 18.44
N VAL A 48 -15.59 1.68 17.92
CA VAL A 48 -15.92 0.82 16.78
C VAL A 48 -16.60 -0.46 17.28
N ASP A 49 -17.91 -0.44 17.40
CA ASP A 49 -18.72 -1.62 17.76
C ASP A 49 -18.72 -2.71 16.66
N ALA A 50 -19.39 -3.81 16.89
CA ALA A 50 -19.43 -4.94 15.96
C ALA A 50 -20.06 -4.56 14.60
N ARG A 51 -21.08 -3.67 14.55
CA ARG A 51 -21.72 -3.20 13.33
C ARG A 51 -20.78 -2.30 12.54
N ARG A 52 -20.17 -1.32 13.20
CA ARG A 52 -19.20 -0.40 12.62
C ARG A 52 -17.98 -1.14 12.07
N TYR A 53 -17.48 -2.12 12.80
CA TYR A 53 -16.42 -3.01 12.35
C TYR A 53 -16.81 -3.75 11.06
N ARG A 54 -18.04 -4.31 11.01
CA ARG A 54 -18.51 -4.99 9.79
C ARG A 54 -18.57 -4.06 8.60
N LEU A 55 -19.03 -2.82 8.76
CA LEU A 55 -19.06 -1.84 7.67
C LEU A 55 -17.66 -1.54 7.10
N GLN A 56 -16.63 -1.46 7.96
CA GLN A 56 -15.24 -1.31 7.51
C GLN A 56 -14.77 -2.55 6.74
N ILE A 57 -14.93 -3.73 7.32
CA ILE A 57 -14.45 -4.99 6.74
C ILE A 57 -15.15 -5.30 5.42
N ASP A 58 -16.46 -5.15 5.36
CA ASP A 58 -17.23 -5.39 4.14
C ASP A 58 -16.87 -4.36 3.06
N GLY A 59 -16.71 -3.08 3.42
CA GLY A 59 -16.28 -2.05 2.49
C GLY A 59 -14.88 -2.29 1.87
N ILE A 60 -13.94 -2.82 2.66
CA ILE A 60 -12.62 -3.22 2.15
C ILE A 60 -12.73 -4.42 1.22
N ALA A 61 -13.48 -5.43 1.62
CA ALA A 61 -13.66 -6.65 0.84
C ALA A 61 -14.38 -6.36 -0.49
N ASP A 62 -15.42 -5.53 -0.47
CA ASP A 62 -16.15 -5.13 -1.67
C ASP A 62 -15.28 -4.31 -2.63
N ALA A 63 -14.38 -3.47 -2.11
CA ALA A 63 -13.40 -2.77 -2.94
C ALA A 63 -12.41 -3.74 -3.61
N LEU A 64 -11.98 -4.80 -2.92
CA LEU A 64 -11.09 -5.83 -3.48
C LEU A 64 -11.79 -6.69 -4.56
N ASP A 65 -13.11 -6.89 -4.44
CA ASP A 65 -13.92 -7.60 -5.43
C ASP A 65 -14.33 -6.72 -6.62
N ASP A 66 -14.14 -5.41 -6.52
CA ASP A 66 -14.56 -4.47 -7.55
C ASP A 66 -13.68 -4.58 -8.82
N PRO A 67 -14.27 -4.80 -10.01
CA PRO A 67 -13.51 -4.97 -11.24
C PRO A 67 -12.63 -3.76 -11.60
N SER A 68 -13.04 -2.53 -11.25
CA SER A 68 -12.26 -1.33 -11.54
C SER A 68 -11.02 -1.23 -10.64
N VAL A 69 -11.12 -1.67 -9.39
CA VAL A 69 -9.99 -1.77 -8.45
C VAL A 69 -9.02 -2.86 -8.92
N GLN A 70 -9.53 -4.04 -9.29
CA GLN A 70 -8.72 -5.13 -9.82
C GLN A 70 -7.97 -4.72 -11.10
N ALA A 71 -8.65 -4.04 -12.03
CA ALA A 71 -8.03 -3.51 -13.24
C ALA A 71 -6.93 -2.48 -12.92
N ALA A 72 -7.13 -1.61 -11.93
CA ALA A 72 -6.13 -0.64 -11.50
C ALA A 72 -4.90 -1.31 -10.87
N ILE A 73 -5.09 -2.33 -10.02
CA ILE A 73 -3.99 -3.13 -9.44
C ILE A 73 -3.15 -3.77 -10.55
N LEU A 74 -3.79 -4.37 -11.55
CA LEU A 74 -3.13 -5.10 -12.63
C LEU A 74 -2.64 -4.20 -13.77
N GLY A 75 -3.00 -2.92 -13.75
CA GLY A 75 -2.61 -1.95 -14.78
C GLY A 75 -1.27 -1.25 -14.52
N GLY A 76 -0.66 -1.43 -13.37
CA GLY A 76 0.63 -0.83 -13.03
C GLY A 76 1.83 -1.50 -13.72
N PRO A 77 3.02 -0.88 -13.66
CA PRO A 77 4.24 -1.40 -14.29
C PRO A 77 4.64 -2.82 -13.83
N HIS A 78 4.40 -3.16 -12.56
CA HIS A 78 4.65 -4.48 -12.00
C HIS A 78 3.40 -5.37 -11.98
N GLN A 79 2.26 -4.84 -12.41
CA GLN A 79 0.98 -5.54 -12.48
C GLN A 79 0.61 -6.26 -11.16
N SER A 80 1.02 -5.69 -10.06
CA SER A 80 0.81 -6.28 -8.74
C SER A 80 1.05 -5.28 -7.61
N ILE A 81 0.34 -5.50 -6.51
CA ILE A 81 0.57 -4.84 -5.23
C ILE A 81 0.75 -5.88 -4.13
N ALA A 82 1.31 -5.48 -2.99
CA ALA A 82 1.29 -6.29 -1.78
C ALA A 82 0.42 -5.59 -0.73
N ILE A 83 -0.46 -6.33 -0.06
CA ILE A 83 -1.32 -5.80 1.01
C ILE A 83 -1.03 -6.54 2.31
N GLY A 84 -0.84 -5.79 3.39
CA GLY A 84 -0.83 -6.27 4.76
C GLY A 84 -1.88 -5.53 5.59
N ILE A 85 -2.58 -6.21 6.53
CA ILE A 85 -3.63 -5.58 7.33
C ILE A 85 -3.28 -5.63 8.81
N VAL A 86 -3.30 -4.46 9.44
CA VAL A 86 -3.12 -4.25 10.87
C VAL A 86 -4.47 -3.84 11.47
N LEU A 87 -5.01 -4.62 12.39
CA LEU A 87 -6.09 -4.17 13.27
C LEU A 87 -5.46 -3.51 14.49
N TRP A 88 -5.89 -2.29 14.82
CA TRP A 88 -5.25 -1.54 15.89
C TRP A 88 -6.21 -0.85 16.85
N ALA A 89 -5.80 -0.82 18.08
CA ALA A 89 -6.32 -0.08 19.22
C ALA A 89 -5.14 0.06 20.20
N ASP A 90 -5.31 -0.26 21.47
CA ASP A 90 -4.22 -0.34 22.46
C ASP A 90 -3.25 -1.50 22.23
N ARG A 91 -3.57 -2.47 21.36
CA ARG A 91 -2.72 -3.61 20.99
C ARG A 91 -2.79 -3.88 19.50
N PRO A 92 -1.98 -3.20 18.69
CA PRO A 92 -1.97 -3.43 17.24
C PRO A 92 -1.50 -4.85 16.91
N ARG A 93 -2.14 -5.47 15.90
CA ARG A 93 -1.86 -6.82 15.44
C ARG A 93 -1.78 -6.90 13.92
N PHE A 94 -0.79 -7.63 13.40
CA PHE A 94 -0.70 -7.97 11.98
C PHE A 94 -1.68 -9.10 11.66
N SER A 95 -2.93 -8.74 11.40
CA SER A 95 -4.06 -9.67 11.29
C SER A 95 -4.11 -10.38 9.95
N VAL A 96 -3.64 -9.73 8.88
CA VAL A 96 -3.38 -10.37 7.59
C VAL A 96 -1.92 -10.11 7.22
N PRO A 97 -1.05 -11.14 7.26
CA PRO A 97 0.30 -11.04 6.74
C PRO A 97 0.30 -10.68 5.26
N TRP A 98 1.44 -10.18 4.78
CA TRP A 98 1.61 -9.74 3.41
C TRP A 98 1.07 -10.74 2.38
N VAL A 99 0.16 -10.28 1.53
CA VAL A 99 -0.41 -11.00 0.38
C VAL A 99 -0.08 -10.21 -0.88
N ARG A 100 0.56 -10.85 -1.84
CA ARG A 100 0.74 -10.29 -3.18
C ARG A 100 -0.52 -10.50 -3.98
N ILE A 101 -1.01 -9.44 -4.63
CA ILE A 101 -2.13 -9.48 -5.57
C ILE A 101 -1.57 -9.24 -6.97
N ALA A 102 -1.61 -10.26 -7.81
CA ALA A 102 -1.13 -10.25 -9.18
C ALA A 102 -2.17 -10.84 -10.16
N SER A 103 -3.36 -11.13 -9.66
CA SER A 103 -4.51 -11.59 -10.44
C SER A 103 -5.83 -11.21 -9.77
N THR A 104 -6.92 -11.27 -10.51
CA THR A 104 -8.27 -11.11 -9.96
C THR A 104 -8.58 -12.18 -8.91
N ALA A 105 -8.10 -13.40 -9.11
CA ALA A 105 -8.27 -14.49 -8.15
C ALA A 105 -7.59 -14.21 -6.82
N ASP A 106 -6.39 -13.59 -6.82
CA ASP A 106 -5.70 -13.19 -5.58
C ASP A 106 -6.50 -12.12 -4.84
N ALA A 107 -7.06 -11.13 -5.56
CA ALA A 107 -7.88 -10.07 -4.98
C ALA A 107 -9.14 -10.65 -4.32
N MET A 108 -9.87 -11.52 -5.01
CA MET A 108 -11.05 -12.20 -4.48
C MET A 108 -10.71 -13.09 -3.27
N ALA A 109 -9.60 -13.82 -3.31
CA ALA A 109 -9.15 -14.64 -2.19
C ALA A 109 -8.82 -13.79 -0.95
N LEU A 110 -8.23 -12.60 -1.16
CA LEU A 110 -7.99 -11.66 -0.07
C LEU A 110 -9.31 -11.06 0.43
N ALA A 111 -10.25 -10.69 -0.44
CA ALA A 111 -11.58 -10.21 -0.05
C ALA A 111 -12.31 -11.21 0.86
N ASP A 112 -12.30 -12.49 0.48
CA ASP A 112 -12.87 -13.56 1.29
C ASP A 112 -12.17 -13.70 2.64
N LYS A 113 -10.84 -13.55 2.68
CA LYS A 113 -10.08 -13.59 3.94
C LYS A 113 -10.45 -12.40 4.82
N VAL A 114 -10.58 -11.22 4.25
CA VAL A 114 -10.98 -9.99 4.96
C VAL A 114 -12.38 -10.15 5.56
N ARG A 115 -13.37 -10.64 4.82
CA ARG A 115 -14.73 -10.88 5.34
C ARG A 115 -14.77 -11.79 6.57
N ARG A 116 -13.80 -12.70 6.69
CA ARG A 116 -13.70 -13.62 7.83
C ARG A 116 -12.89 -13.10 9.00
N LEU A 117 -12.32 -11.89 8.91
CA LEU A 117 -11.56 -11.31 10.03
C LEU A 117 -12.47 -11.06 11.24
N ALA A 118 -12.09 -11.64 12.37
CA ALA A 118 -12.75 -11.39 13.63
C ALA A 118 -12.31 -10.04 14.23
N ARG A 119 -13.24 -9.28 14.79
CA ARG A 119 -12.93 -8.08 15.55
C ARG A 119 -12.08 -8.43 16.77
N GLN A 120 -10.98 -7.75 16.92
CA GLN A 120 -10.08 -7.87 18.08
C GLN A 120 -10.07 -6.54 18.83
N GLY A 121 -11.17 -6.16 19.40
CA GLY A 121 -11.32 -4.84 20.01
C GLY A 121 -10.25 -4.49 21.05
N GLY A 122 -10.15 -3.22 21.33
CA GLY A 122 -9.35 -2.62 22.40
C GLY A 122 -10.08 -1.41 22.96
N GLU A 123 -9.53 -0.80 24.02
CA GLU A 123 -10.19 0.28 24.73
C GLU A 123 -9.88 1.65 24.13
N PHE A 124 -8.61 1.89 23.76
CA PHE A 124 -8.08 3.20 23.38
C PHE A 124 -7.75 3.30 21.90
N THR A 125 -7.77 4.54 21.40
CA THR A 125 -7.31 4.91 20.05
C THR A 125 -5.83 5.28 20.10
N CYS A 126 -4.95 4.28 19.96
CA CYS A 126 -3.49 4.42 20.14
C CYS A 126 -2.77 4.59 18.79
N VAL A 127 -2.94 5.73 18.12
CA VAL A 127 -2.36 6.02 16.79
C VAL A 127 -0.84 5.97 16.82
N ALA A 128 -0.22 6.58 17.84
CA ALA A 128 1.23 6.57 18.00
C ALA A 128 1.78 5.15 18.16
N GLN A 129 1.12 4.31 18.95
CA GLN A 129 1.53 2.92 19.16
C GLN A 129 1.35 2.08 17.90
N MET A 130 0.28 2.31 17.15
CA MET A 130 0.06 1.68 15.83
C MET A 130 1.20 2.05 14.87
N MET A 131 1.57 3.33 14.76
CA MET A 131 2.67 3.78 13.92
C MET A 131 4.00 3.16 14.33
N ARG A 132 4.30 3.09 15.63
CA ARG A 132 5.49 2.40 16.15
C ARG A 132 5.49 0.93 15.77
N PHE A 133 4.35 0.25 15.93
CA PHE A 133 4.21 -1.16 15.53
C PHE A 133 4.45 -1.36 14.03
N VAL A 134 3.94 -0.45 13.19
CA VAL A 134 4.19 -0.49 11.72
C VAL A 134 5.68 -0.33 11.44
N ALA A 135 6.35 0.65 12.06
CA ALA A 135 7.78 0.88 11.86
C ALA A 135 8.61 -0.35 12.26
N ASP A 136 8.38 -0.89 13.45
CA ASP A 136 9.25 -1.90 14.06
C ASP A 136 8.94 -3.33 13.61
N LYS A 137 7.67 -3.62 13.24
CA LYS A 137 7.20 -4.99 13.01
C LYS A 137 6.68 -5.24 11.61
N ILE A 138 6.10 -4.26 10.93
CA ILE A 138 5.44 -4.49 9.62
C ILE A 138 6.36 -4.14 8.47
N THR A 139 6.95 -2.94 8.49
CA THR A 139 7.83 -2.47 7.42
C THR A 139 9.03 -3.39 7.18
N PRO A 140 9.73 -3.93 8.22
CA PRO A 140 10.85 -4.85 8.00
C PRO A 140 10.45 -6.21 7.41
N GLN A 141 9.16 -6.55 7.44
CA GLN A 141 8.62 -7.82 6.91
C GLN A 141 8.06 -7.69 5.49
N ILE A 142 8.23 -6.56 4.80
CA ILE A 142 7.82 -6.44 3.39
C ILE A 142 8.63 -7.46 2.58
N PRO A 143 7.95 -8.45 1.94
CA PRO A 143 8.65 -9.64 1.41
C PRO A 143 9.30 -9.42 0.05
N MET A 144 9.08 -8.26 -0.58
CA MET A 144 9.56 -7.95 -1.93
C MET A 144 9.80 -6.46 -2.11
N PRO A 145 10.65 -6.05 -3.07
CA PRO A 145 10.81 -4.65 -3.43
C PRO A 145 9.48 -4.05 -3.90
N ALA A 146 9.19 -2.85 -3.45
CA ALA A 146 8.01 -2.08 -3.83
C ALA A 146 8.43 -0.72 -4.37
N ALA A 147 7.77 -0.25 -5.44
CA ALA A 147 8.04 1.09 -5.95
C ALA A 147 7.60 2.18 -4.96
N ARG A 148 6.59 1.87 -4.13
CA ARG A 148 6.12 2.73 -3.04
C ARG A 148 5.70 1.89 -1.84
N ILE A 149 5.86 2.47 -0.64
CA ILE A 149 5.31 1.91 0.60
C ILE A 149 4.29 2.90 1.13
N VAL A 150 3.06 2.45 1.29
CA VAL A 150 1.93 3.28 1.74
C VAL A 150 1.35 2.70 3.02
N LEU A 151 1.14 3.57 4.00
CA LEU A 151 0.35 3.28 5.19
C LEU A 151 -0.98 4.02 5.08
N ASP A 152 -2.08 3.27 5.00
CA ASP A 152 -3.44 3.78 5.03
C ASP A 152 -4.01 3.64 6.45
N VAL A 153 -4.31 4.77 7.10
CA VAL A 153 -4.82 4.80 8.47
C VAL A 153 -6.30 5.19 8.47
N SER A 154 -7.17 4.27 8.88
CA SER A 154 -8.58 4.55 9.13
C SER A 154 -8.94 4.50 10.62
N GLY A 155 -9.79 5.41 11.06
CA GLY A 155 -10.29 5.46 12.44
C GLY A 155 -11.26 6.61 12.68
N ASP A 156 -12.04 6.51 13.78
CA ASP A 156 -13.09 7.46 14.15
C ASP A 156 -12.73 8.37 15.33
N GLY A 157 -11.45 8.30 15.81
CA GLY A 157 -10.99 9.06 16.96
C GLY A 157 -9.59 9.63 16.82
N ARG A 158 -9.27 10.59 17.70
CA ARG A 158 -7.92 11.12 17.91
C ARG A 158 -7.14 10.25 18.89
N GLU A 159 -5.80 10.41 18.94
CA GLU A 159 -4.96 9.79 19.96
C GLU A 159 -5.52 10.06 21.36
N ASN A 160 -5.78 9.00 22.11
CA ASN A 160 -6.23 9.10 23.49
C ASN A 160 -5.54 8.09 24.44
N CYS A 161 -4.49 7.47 23.98
CA CYS A 161 -3.80 6.38 24.66
C CYS A 161 -2.60 6.89 25.48
N ASN A 162 -1.71 7.65 24.84
CA ASN A 162 -0.51 8.15 25.49
C ASN A 162 -0.26 9.62 25.11
N PRO A 163 -0.60 10.56 25.99
CA PRO A 163 -0.45 11.99 25.72
C PRO A 163 1.02 12.45 25.60
N GLU A 164 1.98 11.63 26.07
CA GLU A 164 3.41 11.97 26.01
C GLU A 164 4.04 11.68 24.63
N ILE A 165 3.40 10.84 23.82
CA ILE A 165 3.90 10.46 22.50
C ILE A 165 3.02 11.08 21.41
N ALA A 166 3.49 12.15 20.81
CA ALA A 166 2.81 12.79 19.69
C ALA A 166 2.84 11.88 18.44
N PRO A 167 1.68 11.53 17.85
CA PRO A 167 1.63 10.73 16.61
C PRO A 167 2.44 11.37 15.47
N ALA A 168 2.45 12.70 15.37
CA ALA A 168 3.22 13.43 14.36
C ALA A 168 4.72 13.08 14.38
N LYS A 169 5.31 12.80 15.54
CA LYS A 169 6.71 12.38 15.64
C LYS A 169 6.92 11.00 14.98
N LEU A 170 6.04 10.06 15.26
CA LEU A 170 6.11 8.70 14.68
C LEU A 170 5.82 8.72 13.18
N ARG A 171 4.87 9.57 12.74
CA ARG A 171 4.63 9.86 11.33
C ARG A 171 5.91 10.32 10.64
N ASP A 172 6.62 11.28 11.21
CA ASP A 172 7.86 11.83 10.64
C ASP A 172 8.97 10.77 10.56
N GLU A 173 9.08 9.90 11.57
CA GLU A 173 9.99 8.75 11.54
C GLU A 173 9.67 7.78 10.39
N LEU A 174 8.40 7.44 10.19
CA LEU A 174 7.94 6.57 9.08
C LEU A 174 8.18 7.22 7.71
N VAL A 175 7.93 8.53 7.58
CA VAL A 175 8.22 9.29 6.35
C VAL A 175 9.72 9.30 6.06
N ALA A 176 10.56 9.46 7.07
CA ALA A 176 12.02 9.46 6.92
C ALA A 176 12.57 8.11 6.39
N ILE A 177 11.89 7.01 6.65
CA ILE A 177 12.23 5.68 6.07
C ILE A 177 11.48 5.37 4.78
N GLY A 178 10.82 6.36 4.16
CA GLY A 178 10.28 6.29 2.80
C GLY A 178 8.80 5.93 2.69
N LEU A 179 8.02 5.98 3.78
CA LEU A 179 6.58 5.74 3.70
C LEU A 179 5.82 7.01 3.27
N THR A 180 4.76 6.81 2.51
CA THR A 180 3.66 7.77 2.40
C THR A 180 2.53 7.32 3.32
N ILE A 181 2.01 8.23 4.15
CA ILE A 181 0.94 7.92 5.09
C ILE A 181 -0.29 8.72 4.71
N ASN A 182 -1.38 8.02 4.39
CA ASN A 182 -2.67 8.59 4.06
C ASN A 182 -3.69 8.34 5.17
N GLY A 183 -4.71 9.18 5.25
CA GLY A 183 -5.72 9.10 6.30
C GLY A 183 -7.13 8.95 5.74
N LEU A 184 -7.92 8.06 6.38
CA LEU A 184 -9.35 7.92 6.18
C LEU A 184 -10.05 8.13 7.54
N PRO A 185 -10.18 9.39 8.01
CA PRO A 185 -10.97 9.66 9.20
C PRO A 185 -12.45 9.39 8.95
N ILE A 186 -13.10 8.70 9.89
CA ILE A 186 -14.54 8.40 9.85
C ILE A 186 -15.23 9.47 10.70
N LEU A 187 -15.95 10.39 10.03
CA LEU A 187 -16.55 11.56 10.66
C LEU A 187 -17.88 11.20 11.29
N GLU A 188 -17.85 10.88 12.58
CA GLU A 188 -19.06 10.56 13.34
C GLU A 188 -19.04 11.24 14.71
N GLY A 189 -20.23 11.53 15.24
CA GLY A 189 -20.37 12.18 16.55
C GLY A 189 -19.75 13.58 16.63
N SER A 190 -19.43 14.02 17.83
CA SER A 190 -18.85 15.35 18.08
C SER A 190 -17.42 15.51 17.59
N GLU A 191 -16.65 14.43 17.51
CA GLU A 191 -15.27 14.42 17.03
C GLU A 191 -15.19 14.62 15.50
N GLY A 192 -16.23 14.22 14.75
CA GLY A 192 -16.23 14.25 13.30
C GLY A 192 -15.89 15.61 12.69
N THR A 193 -16.28 16.71 13.31
CA THR A 193 -16.05 18.07 12.80
C THR A 193 -14.57 18.47 12.81
N VAL A 194 -13.76 17.93 13.70
CA VAL A 194 -12.35 18.28 13.88
C VAL A 194 -11.39 17.18 13.42
N LEU A 195 -11.88 15.96 13.27
CA LEU A 195 -11.02 14.79 13.06
C LEU A 195 -10.21 14.86 11.75
N ALA A 196 -10.81 15.32 10.67
CA ALA A 196 -10.10 15.47 9.39
C ALA A 196 -8.93 16.48 9.47
N GLY A 197 -9.10 17.57 10.25
CA GLY A 197 -8.02 18.52 10.56
C GLY A 197 -6.92 17.87 11.37
N TRP A 198 -7.29 17.16 12.42
CA TRP A 198 -6.34 16.47 13.28
C TRP A 198 -5.52 15.42 12.50
N TYR A 199 -6.15 14.67 11.58
CA TYR A 199 -5.44 13.72 10.71
C TYR A 199 -4.42 14.42 9.82
N ARG A 200 -4.73 15.60 9.27
CA ARG A 200 -3.77 16.39 8.47
C ARG A 200 -2.56 16.80 9.26
N GLU A 201 -2.75 17.17 10.52
CA GLU A 201 -1.68 17.66 11.38
C GLU A 201 -0.84 16.53 11.98
N ASN A 202 -1.47 15.39 12.35
CA ASN A 202 -0.85 14.39 13.20
C ASN A 202 -0.61 13.03 12.52
N VAL A 203 -1.35 12.70 11.45
CA VAL A 203 -1.34 11.36 10.88
C VAL A 203 -0.66 11.30 9.51
N ILE A 204 -1.11 12.12 8.55
CA ILE A 204 -0.61 12.04 7.19
C ILE A 204 0.79 12.63 7.02
N GLY A 205 1.56 12.07 6.08
CA GLY A 205 2.90 12.56 5.76
C GLY A 205 3.53 11.82 4.59
N GLY A 206 4.60 12.39 4.06
CA GLY A 206 5.31 11.85 2.91
C GLY A 206 4.79 12.40 1.56
N PRO A 207 5.47 12.05 0.44
CA PRO A 207 5.15 12.58 -0.88
C PRO A 207 3.73 12.22 -1.33
N GLY A 208 2.92 13.25 -1.65
CA GLY A 208 1.55 13.06 -2.13
C GLY A 208 0.54 12.57 -1.09
N ALA A 209 0.88 12.64 0.20
CA ALA A 209 -0.02 12.25 1.28
C ALA A 209 -1.32 13.07 1.29
N PHE A 210 -2.44 12.41 1.57
CA PHE A 210 -3.76 13.05 1.57
C PHE A 210 -4.70 12.47 2.64
N VAL A 211 -5.73 13.24 2.95
CA VAL A 211 -6.86 12.82 3.79
C VAL A 211 -8.11 12.73 2.93
N LEU A 212 -8.81 11.60 2.98
CA LEU A 212 -10.11 11.42 2.36
C LEU A 212 -11.10 10.95 3.45
N PRO A 213 -11.97 11.83 3.96
CA PRO A 213 -12.88 11.48 5.03
C PRO A 213 -14.06 10.63 4.54
N ALA A 214 -14.50 9.69 5.36
CA ALA A 214 -15.82 9.05 5.27
C ALA A 214 -16.83 9.83 6.12
N GLN A 215 -18.03 10.06 5.57
CA GLN A 215 -19.14 10.72 6.28
C GLN A 215 -19.89 9.70 7.15
N GLY A 216 -19.21 9.21 8.19
CA GLY A 216 -19.67 8.13 9.04
C GLY A 216 -19.33 6.73 8.53
N PHE A 217 -19.65 5.71 9.33
CA PHE A 217 -19.32 4.31 9.00
C PHE A 217 -20.10 3.79 7.79
N GLU A 218 -21.30 4.26 7.52
CA GLU A 218 -22.12 3.87 6.37
C GLU A 218 -21.46 4.31 5.03
N ASP A 219 -20.70 5.39 5.06
CA ASP A 219 -19.97 5.91 3.90
C ASP A 219 -18.57 5.30 3.73
N PHE A 220 -18.12 4.49 4.70
CA PHE A 220 -16.75 3.97 4.71
C PHE A 220 -16.39 3.24 3.41
N GLY A 221 -17.24 2.32 2.94
CA GLY A 221 -16.96 1.51 1.74
C GLY A 221 -16.71 2.37 0.50
N ARG A 222 -17.55 3.42 0.29
CA ARG A 222 -17.37 4.39 -0.81
C ARG A 222 -16.05 5.15 -0.67
N ALA A 223 -15.81 5.69 0.51
CA ALA A 223 -14.60 6.49 0.78
C ALA A 223 -13.34 5.63 0.66
N PHE A 224 -13.36 4.41 1.20
CA PHE A 224 -12.26 3.47 1.10
C PHE A 224 -11.95 3.12 -0.36
N LYS A 225 -12.97 2.73 -1.15
CA LYS A 225 -12.78 2.43 -2.58
C LYS A 225 -12.16 3.61 -3.33
N GLN A 226 -12.68 4.82 -3.13
CA GLN A 226 -12.14 6.02 -3.77
C GLN A 226 -10.69 6.27 -3.37
N LYS A 227 -10.39 6.17 -2.08
CA LYS A 227 -9.04 6.36 -1.53
C LYS A 227 -8.08 5.30 -2.08
N PHE A 228 -8.49 4.02 -2.03
CA PHE A 228 -7.70 2.90 -2.53
C PHE A 228 -7.36 3.06 -4.03
N MET A 229 -8.35 3.42 -4.85
CA MET A 229 -8.12 3.73 -6.27
C MET A 229 -7.08 4.84 -6.45
N THR A 230 -7.13 5.91 -5.65
CA THR A 230 -6.14 6.99 -5.71
C THR A 230 -4.74 6.48 -5.36
N GLU A 231 -4.62 5.65 -4.33
CA GLU A 231 -3.34 5.10 -3.85
C GLU A 231 -2.67 4.16 -4.86
N ILE A 232 -3.43 3.30 -5.53
CA ILE A 232 -2.88 2.36 -6.49
C ILE A 232 -2.67 2.96 -7.89
N SER A 233 -3.39 4.04 -8.25
CA SER A 233 -3.29 4.70 -9.57
C SER A 233 -2.16 5.73 -9.66
N VAL A 234 -1.59 6.18 -8.55
CA VAL A 234 -0.46 7.12 -8.56
C VAL A 234 0.81 6.38 -8.97
N LEU A 235 1.15 6.46 -10.25
CA LEU A 235 2.45 5.97 -10.74
C LEU A 235 3.59 6.73 -10.05
N PRO A 236 4.71 6.07 -9.69
CA PRO A 236 5.87 6.76 -9.17
C PRO A 236 6.30 7.80 -10.21
N THR A 237 6.42 9.06 -9.77
CA THR A 237 7.00 10.11 -10.60
C THR A 237 8.47 9.79 -10.81
N VAL A 238 8.82 9.35 -12.01
CA VAL A 238 10.22 9.21 -12.41
C VAL A 238 10.82 10.63 -12.39
N PRO A 239 11.90 10.88 -11.64
CA PRO A 239 12.55 12.20 -11.66
C PRO A 239 12.89 12.58 -13.09
N GLY A 240 12.33 13.71 -13.59
CA GLY A 240 12.56 14.22 -14.94
C GLY A 240 11.44 13.91 -15.95
N GLN A 241 10.40 13.21 -15.62
CA GLN A 241 9.25 12.99 -16.50
C GLN A 241 8.11 13.96 -16.16
N PRO A 242 7.52 14.69 -17.13
CA PRO A 242 6.38 15.57 -16.88
C PRO A 242 5.18 14.73 -16.40
N PRO A 243 4.31 15.28 -15.52
CA PRO A 243 3.15 14.56 -15.00
C PRO A 243 2.26 14.10 -16.15
N SER A 244 1.83 12.83 -16.11
CA SER A 244 0.89 12.29 -17.08
C SER A 244 -0.43 13.06 -17.01
N ARG A 245 -1.15 13.17 -18.13
CA ARG A 245 -2.41 13.97 -18.26
C ARG A 245 -3.51 13.61 -17.25
N LEU A 246 -3.42 12.45 -16.61
CA LEU A 246 -4.35 12.02 -15.56
C LEU A 246 -4.14 12.78 -14.23
N THR A 247 -2.92 13.24 -13.93
CA THR A 247 -2.64 14.01 -12.71
C THR A 247 -3.15 15.46 -12.80
N ALA A 248 -3.29 16.01 -14.01
CA ALA A 248 -3.74 17.38 -14.23
C ALA A 248 -5.25 17.59 -13.98
N ALA A 249 -6.06 16.53 -14.02
CA ALA A 249 -7.51 16.63 -13.83
C ALA A 249 -7.94 16.81 -12.37
N TYR A 250 -7.08 16.48 -11.40
CA TYR A 250 -7.39 16.56 -9.97
C TYR A 250 -6.87 17.83 -9.26
N THR A 251 -6.05 18.63 -9.94
CA THR A 251 -5.45 19.84 -9.32
C THR A 251 -6.31 21.11 -9.49
N THR A 252 -7.43 21.05 -10.19
CA THR A 252 -8.28 22.23 -10.52
C THR A 252 -9.63 22.27 -9.80
N VAL A 253 -9.73 21.78 -8.57
CA VAL A 253 -10.83 22.19 -7.67
C VAL A 253 -10.30 23.32 -6.78
N THR A 254 -10.09 24.49 -7.38
CA THR A 254 -9.89 25.74 -6.66
C THR A 254 -11.23 26.25 -6.16
N HIS A 255 -11.26 26.62 -4.88
CA HIS A 255 -12.33 27.34 -4.20
C HIS A 255 -12.83 28.55 -5.02
N PRO A 256 -14.15 28.78 -5.10
CA PRO A 256 -14.65 30.12 -5.36
C PRO A 256 -14.45 30.96 -4.09
N ARG A 257 -13.78 32.08 -4.25
CA ARG A 257 -13.78 33.17 -3.27
C ARG A 257 -15.17 33.80 -3.24
N HIS A 258 -15.81 33.80 -2.11
CA HIS A 258 -16.72 34.87 -1.64
C HIS A 258 -16.60 34.96 -0.13
#